data_79fd83b7cbb5a98ba6ea65dd172b760c
#
_entry.id   79fd83b7cbb5a98ba6ea65dd172b760c
#
_cell.length_a   1.000
_cell.length_b   1.000
_cell.length_c   1.000
_cell.angle_alpha   90.00
_cell.angle_beta   90.00
_cell.angle_gamma   90.00
#
_symmetry.space_group_name_H-M   'P 1'
#
loop_
_entity.id
_entity.type
_entity.pdbx_description
1 polymer ?
#
loop_
_entity_poly.entity_id
_entity_poly.type
_entity_poly.pdbx_seq_one_letter_code
_entity_poly.pdbx_strand_id
1 'polypeptide(L)'
;MSRTIIASATREIVMGFDQPFCVIGERINPTGRKKLAAEMVNGNFDTVRKDALDQVAAGATMLDINAGVTAVDPNATEPDLLVKTLEIVQGLVDVPLSIDSSVTAAIEAGLRVAKGRPLVNSVTGEEEKLEALLPLIKKYDVPVVAISNDETGISEDPDVRFAVAKKIVERAADFGIKPHDIVVDPLVMPIGAMGTAGRQVFRLVRRLRDELGVNTTCGLSNISFGLPHRHGINAAFIPMVIASGMTSAIMNPCRPQEMEMVRAANVLNATDANCANWIMTYRDHAPAAAAETAAPSAMAASAGGRRRGGRAARMGG
;
A
#
# COMPACT_ATOMS: atom_id res chain seq x y z
N MET A 1 -12.82 -9.69 8.45
CA MET A 1 -11.56 -9.10 7.95
C MET A 1 -11.83 -7.67 7.54
N SER A 2 -10.90 -6.77 7.86
CA SER A 2 -11.05 -5.34 7.53
C SER A 2 -10.92 -5.15 6.02
N ARG A 3 -11.83 -4.38 5.43
CA ARG A 3 -11.82 -4.02 4.01
C ARG A 3 -12.02 -2.53 3.88
N THR A 4 -10.97 -1.81 3.47
CA THR A 4 -11.03 -0.38 3.16
C THR A 4 -11.40 -0.21 1.70
N ILE A 5 -12.53 0.43 1.45
CA ILE A 5 -13.00 0.71 0.09
C ILE A 5 -12.55 2.10 -0.32
N ILE A 6 -11.91 2.18 -1.47
CA ILE A 6 -11.42 3.41 -2.09
C ILE A 6 -11.91 3.42 -3.54
N ALA A 7 -12.33 4.57 -4.06
CA ALA A 7 -12.89 4.61 -5.40
C ALA A 7 -12.45 5.86 -6.18
N SER A 8 -12.27 5.70 -7.49
CA SER A 8 -12.30 6.78 -8.47
C SER A 8 -13.74 7.07 -8.89
N ALA A 9 -13.93 7.79 -9.98
CA ALA A 9 -15.26 8.04 -10.53
C ALA A 9 -16.01 6.75 -10.97
N THR A 10 -15.29 5.75 -11.45
CA THR A 10 -15.88 4.53 -12.05
C THR A 10 -15.26 3.23 -11.56
N ARG A 11 -14.15 3.28 -10.82
CA ARG A 11 -13.40 2.10 -10.37
C ARG A 11 -13.29 2.07 -8.85
N GLU A 12 -13.64 0.94 -8.26
CA GLU A 12 -13.45 0.64 -6.84
C GLU A 12 -12.23 -0.26 -6.63
N ILE A 13 -11.50 -0.02 -5.55
CA ILE A 13 -10.40 -0.85 -5.05
C ILE A 13 -10.67 -1.16 -3.60
N VAL A 14 -10.42 -2.39 -3.22
CA VAL A 14 -10.53 -2.86 -1.84
C VAL A 14 -9.14 -3.18 -1.30
N MET A 15 -8.71 -2.47 -0.27
CA MET A 15 -7.57 -2.89 0.55
C MET A 15 -8.04 -3.90 1.60
N GLY A 16 -7.34 -5.02 1.71
CA GLY A 16 -7.67 -6.04 2.69
C GLY A 16 -6.66 -7.18 2.69
N PHE A 17 -6.67 -7.98 3.75
CA PHE A 17 -5.71 -9.09 3.93
C PHE A 17 -5.94 -10.24 2.96
N ASP A 18 -7.11 -10.30 2.34
CA ASP A 18 -7.52 -11.28 1.32
C ASP A 18 -7.54 -10.68 -0.09
N GLN A 19 -6.98 -9.50 -0.27
CA GLN A 19 -6.96 -8.76 -1.53
C GLN A 19 -5.53 -8.64 -2.05
N PRO A 20 -5.32 -8.47 -3.37
CA PRO A 20 -4.03 -8.11 -3.92
C PRO A 20 -3.46 -6.85 -3.25
N PHE A 21 -2.14 -6.83 -3.06
CA PHE A 21 -1.45 -5.70 -2.46
C PHE A 21 -1.70 -4.40 -3.25
N CYS A 22 -2.13 -3.35 -2.56
CA CYS A 22 -2.42 -2.07 -3.19
C CYS A 22 -1.14 -1.24 -3.35
N VAL A 23 -0.78 -0.95 -4.59
CA VAL A 23 0.38 -0.10 -4.94
C VAL A 23 -0.08 1.34 -5.09
N ILE A 24 0.38 2.21 -4.19
CA ILE A 24 0.11 3.65 -4.19
C ILE A 24 1.30 4.36 -4.83
N GLY A 25 1.11 4.95 -6.01
CA GLY A 25 2.19 5.57 -6.78
C GLY A 25 2.66 6.89 -6.16
N GLU A 26 3.94 7.02 -5.83
CA GLU A 26 4.57 8.10 -5.06
C GLU A 26 5.09 9.29 -5.90
N ARG A 27 5.00 9.24 -7.24
CA ARG A 27 5.79 10.16 -8.08
C ARG A 27 5.23 11.59 -8.16
N ILE A 28 3.96 11.81 -7.86
CA ILE A 28 3.35 13.15 -7.86
C ILE A 28 3.54 13.78 -6.48
N ASN A 29 4.80 14.08 -6.16
CA ASN A 29 5.22 14.72 -4.93
C ASN A 29 6.42 15.64 -5.22
N PRO A 30 6.30 16.97 -5.02
CA PRO A 30 7.37 17.93 -5.28
C PRO A 30 8.51 17.88 -4.26
N THR A 31 8.32 17.21 -3.10
CA THR A 31 9.35 17.10 -2.07
C THR A 31 10.60 16.41 -2.62
N GLY A 32 11.73 17.10 -2.54
CA GLY A 32 13.01 16.62 -3.10
C GLY A 32 13.09 16.63 -4.64
N ARG A 33 12.04 17.03 -5.35
CA ARG A 33 11.96 17.10 -6.82
C ARG A 33 11.89 18.55 -7.30
N LYS A 34 13.01 19.26 -7.22
CA LYS A 34 13.11 20.71 -7.53
C LYS A 34 12.50 21.10 -8.87
N LYS A 35 12.66 20.27 -9.93
CA LYS A 35 12.07 20.53 -11.25
C LYS A 35 10.55 20.47 -11.17
N LEU A 36 9.98 19.45 -10.58
CA LEU A 36 8.53 19.30 -10.43
C LEU A 36 7.93 20.46 -9.61
N ALA A 37 8.56 20.80 -8.48
CA ALA A 37 8.14 21.93 -7.66
C ALA A 37 8.11 23.25 -8.46
N ALA A 38 9.17 23.53 -9.21
CA ALA A 38 9.24 24.74 -10.04
C ALA A 38 8.19 24.74 -11.17
N GLU A 39 7.97 23.61 -11.82
CA GLU A 39 6.93 23.47 -12.84
C GLU A 39 5.54 23.75 -12.26
N MET A 40 5.19 23.12 -11.12
CA MET A 40 3.89 23.32 -10.45
C MET A 40 3.66 24.78 -10.06
N VAL A 41 4.65 25.44 -9.45
CA VAL A 41 4.57 26.87 -9.09
C VAL A 41 4.34 27.75 -10.32
N ASN A 42 4.95 27.43 -11.45
CA ASN A 42 4.80 28.17 -12.71
C ASN A 42 3.55 27.76 -13.51
N GLY A 43 2.68 26.92 -12.97
CA GLY A 43 1.46 26.49 -13.64
C GLY A 43 1.69 25.46 -14.78
N ASN A 44 2.89 24.92 -14.87
CA ASN A 44 3.20 23.82 -15.79
C ASN A 44 3.03 22.46 -15.07
N PHE A 45 2.19 21.59 -15.62
CA PHE A 45 1.87 20.27 -15.06
C PHE A 45 2.28 19.12 -15.99
N ASP A 46 3.20 19.31 -16.93
CA ASP A 46 3.60 18.29 -17.89
C ASP A 46 4.25 17.10 -17.19
N THR A 47 5.10 17.33 -16.18
CA THR A 47 5.68 16.26 -15.37
C THR A 47 4.62 15.53 -14.54
N VAL A 48 3.62 16.22 -13.98
CA VAL A 48 2.48 15.61 -13.29
C VAL A 48 1.72 14.67 -14.22
N ARG A 49 1.39 15.15 -15.44
CA ARG A 49 0.68 14.36 -16.45
C ARG A 49 1.45 13.09 -16.84
N LYS A 50 2.75 13.26 -17.11
CA LYS A 50 3.63 12.15 -17.44
C LYS A 50 3.72 11.15 -16.31
N ASP A 51 3.98 11.60 -15.08
CA ASP A 51 4.11 10.72 -13.92
C ASP A 51 2.79 9.99 -13.61
N ALA A 52 1.63 10.60 -13.80
CA ALA A 52 0.35 9.94 -13.61
C ALA A 52 0.17 8.77 -14.59
N LEU A 53 0.39 9.02 -15.89
CA LEU A 53 0.26 8.01 -16.93
C LEU A 53 1.29 6.88 -16.78
N ASP A 54 2.55 7.22 -16.53
CA ASP A 54 3.64 6.23 -16.37
C ASP A 54 3.37 5.30 -15.18
N GLN A 55 2.94 5.84 -14.05
CA GLN A 55 2.68 5.05 -12.85
C GLN A 55 1.50 4.07 -13.03
N VAL A 56 0.42 4.53 -13.66
CA VAL A 56 -0.74 3.66 -13.93
C VAL A 56 -0.37 2.58 -14.95
N ALA A 57 0.36 2.93 -16.00
CA ALA A 57 0.87 1.96 -16.98
C ALA A 57 1.81 0.93 -16.35
N ALA A 58 2.59 1.31 -15.33
CA ALA A 58 3.47 0.41 -14.58
C ALA A 58 2.73 -0.47 -13.56
N GLY A 59 1.43 -0.22 -13.32
CA GLY A 59 0.59 -1.05 -12.46
C GLY A 59 0.27 -0.44 -11.09
N ALA A 60 0.39 0.89 -10.92
CA ALA A 60 -0.18 1.55 -9.75
C ALA A 60 -1.68 1.32 -9.69
N THR A 61 -2.19 0.94 -8.52
CA THR A 61 -3.62 0.77 -8.29
C THR A 61 -4.28 2.05 -7.76
N MET A 62 -3.49 2.94 -7.21
CA MET A 62 -3.84 4.26 -6.68
C MET A 62 -2.68 5.22 -6.92
N LEU A 63 -2.91 6.54 -6.96
CA LEU A 63 -1.87 7.56 -6.98
C LEU A 63 -1.96 8.44 -5.75
N ASP A 64 -0.81 8.69 -5.13
CA ASP A 64 -0.65 9.67 -4.06
C ASP A 64 -0.36 11.03 -4.66
N ILE A 65 -1.14 12.04 -4.28
CA ILE A 65 -1.09 13.39 -4.84
C ILE A 65 -0.71 14.38 -3.76
N ASN A 66 0.53 14.84 -3.84
CA ASN A 66 1.07 15.89 -2.98
C ASN A 66 1.38 17.12 -3.82
N ALA A 67 0.97 18.29 -3.34
CA ALA A 67 1.22 19.59 -3.97
C ALA A 67 1.95 20.58 -3.03
N GLY A 68 2.55 20.08 -1.95
CA GLY A 68 3.30 20.85 -0.97
C GLY A 68 4.62 21.38 -1.51
N VAL A 69 4.57 22.51 -2.22
CA VAL A 69 5.76 23.25 -2.64
C VAL A 69 6.24 24.16 -1.52
N THR A 70 7.55 24.45 -1.48
CA THR A 70 8.09 25.43 -0.53
C THR A 70 7.50 26.80 -0.83
N ALA A 71 6.67 27.30 0.06
CA ALA A 71 5.99 28.60 -0.04
C ALA A 71 6.13 29.38 1.26
N VAL A 72 5.95 30.70 1.19
CA VAL A 72 5.95 31.58 2.38
C VAL A 72 4.76 31.27 3.27
N ASP A 73 3.60 31.01 2.65
CA ASP A 73 2.37 30.58 3.34
C ASP A 73 1.80 29.33 2.64
N PRO A 74 2.08 28.13 3.17
CA PRO A 74 1.50 26.90 2.63
C PRO A 74 -0.02 26.86 2.71
N ASN A 75 -0.63 27.47 3.75
CA ASN A 75 -2.09 27.46 3.90
C ASN A 75 -2.81 28.25 2.79
N ALA A 76 -2.16 29.28 2.26
CA ALA A 76 -2.70 30.07 1.16
C ALA A 76 -2.41 29.45 -0.22
N THR A 77 -1.28 28.76 -0.39
CA THR A 77 -0.80 28.32 -1.71
C THR A 77 -1.17 26.87 -2.05
N GLU A 78 -1.07 25.99 -1.08
CA GLU A 78 -1.22 24.54 -1.29
C GLU A 78 -2.65 24.12 -1.68
N PRO A 79 -3.74 24.68 -1.11
CA PRO A 79 -5.10 24.29 -1.47
C PRO A 79 -5.39 24.39 -2.96
N ASP A 80 -5.09 25.54 -3.58
CA ASP A 80 -5.35 25.76 -5.00
C ASP A 80 -4.49 24.88 -5.89
N LEU A 81 -3.22 24.68 -5.49
CA LEU A 81 -2.27 23.86 -6.24
C LEU A 81 -2.67 22.37 -6.18
N LEU A 82 -3.12 21.91 -5.02
CA LEU A 82 -3.60 20.53 -4.83
C LEU A 82 -4.88 20.30 -5.63
N VAL A 83 -5.86 21.20 -5.55
CA VAL A 83 -7.09 21.12 -6.35
C VAL A 83 -6.78 20.99 -7.83
N LYS A 84 -5.93 21.89 -8.36
CA LYS A 84 -5.55 21.86 -9.78
C LYS A 84 -4.83 20.57 -10.16
N THR A 85 -3.97 20.07 -9.30
CA THR A 85 -3.26 18.80 -9.54
C THR A 85 -4.23 17.63 -9.57
N LEU A 86 -5.16 17.55 -8.61
CA LEU A 86 -6.21 16.52 -8.57
C LEU A 86 -7.09 16.55 -9.82
N GLU A 87 -7.58 17.72 -10.23
CA GLU A 87 -8.41 17.86 -11.43
C GLU A 87 -7.70 17.37 -12.70
N ILE A 88 -6.41 17.71 -12.85
CA ILE A 88 -5.60 17.26 -13.97
C ILE A 88 -5.46 15.75 -13.97
N VAL A 89 -5.10 15.15 -12.83
CA VAL A 89 -4.86 13.70 -12.74
C VAL A 89 -6.16 12.92 -12.95
N GLN A 90 -7.27 13.35 -12.35
CA GLN A 90 -8.59 12.73 -12.53
C GLN A 90 -9.15 12.86 -13.97
N GLY A 91 -8.64 13.81 -14.74
CA GLY A 91 -8.96 13.93 -16.16
C GLY A 91 -8.15 13.01 -17.07
N LEU A 92 -7.07 12.39 -16.57
CA LEU A 92 -6.13 11.58 -17.35
C LEU A 92 -6.23 10.09 -17.06
N VAL A 93 -6.47 9.71 -15.80
CA VAL A 93 -6.44 8.32 -15.34
C VAL A 93 -7.65 8.02 -14.46
N ASP A 94 -8.11 6.77 -14.54
CA ASP A 94 -9.24 6.29 -13.74
C ASP A 94 -8.74 5.30 -12.68
N VAL A 95 -7.97 5.83 -11.72
CA VAL A 95 -7.58 5.14 -10.49
C VAL A 95 -7.93 6.01 -9.30
N PRO A 96 -8.24 5.42 -8.14
CA PRO A 96 -8.45 6.18 -6.91
C PRO A 96 -7.23 7.03 -6.56
N LEU A 97 -7.45 8.14 -5.87
CA LEU A 97 -6.39 9.05 -5.44
C LEU A 97 -6.25 9.06 -3.93
N SER A 98 -5.02 9.24 -3.46
CA SER A 98 -4.67 9.60 -2.11
C SER A 98 -4.37 11.11 -2.10
N ILE A 99 -5.00 11.85 -1.18
CA ILE A 99 -4.83 13.30 -1.00
C ILE A 99 -3.78 13.47 0.10
N ASP A 100 -2.54 13.77 -0.31
CA ASP A 100 -1.40 13.87 0.61
C ASP A 100 -1.10 15.34 0.93
N SER A 101 -1.40 15.74 2.16
CA SER A 101 -1.06 17.06 2.69
C SER A 101 -1.02 17.06 4.22
N SER A 102 -0.17 17.91 4.79
CA SER A 102 -0.18 18.28 6.22
C SER A 102 -1.06 19.49 6.53
N VAL A 103 -1.61 20.13 5.50
CA VAL A 103 -2.44 21.35 5.59
C VAL A 103 -3.92 20.96 5.53
N THR A 104 -4.64 21.09 6.64
CA THR A 104 -6.06 20.71 6.72
C THR A 104 -6.93 21.40 5.68
N ALA A 105 -6.67 22.70 5.40
CA ALA A 105 -7.37 23.45 4.38
C ALA A 105 -7.16 22.89 2.96
N ALA A 106 -5.94 22.39 2.67
CA ALA A 106 -5.65 21.75 1.38
C ALA A 106 -6.37 20.40 1.27
N ILE A 107 -6.39 19.59 2.35
CA ILE A 107 -7.15 18.33 2.38
C ILE A 107 -8.63 18.61 2.13
N GLU A 108 -9.24 19.59 2.84
CA GLU A 108 -10.67 19.91 2.63
C GLU A 108 -10.94 20.39 1.21
N ALA A 109 -10.07 21.24 0.65
CA ALA A 109 -10.19 21.69 -0.74
C ALA A 109 -10.09 20.52 -1.73
N GLY A 110 -9.15 19.62 -1.52
CA GLY A 110 -9.00 18.40 -2.31
C GLY A 110 -10.22 17.49 -2.24
N LEU A 111 -10.78 17.29 -1.04
CA LEU A 111 -11.98 16.48 -0.83
C LEU A 111 -13.21 17.02 -1.56
N ARG A 112 -13.32 18.35 -1.75
CA ARG A 112 -14.44 18.98 -2.50
C ARG A 112 -14.42 18.64 -3.98
N VAL A 113 -13.25 18.38 -4.57
CA VAL A 113 -13.09 18.14 -6.02
C VAL A 113 -12.77 16.70 -6.35
N ALA A 114 -12.43 15.89 -5.36
CA ALA A 114 -12.13 14.48 -5.53
C ALA A 114 -13.36 13.71 -6.05
N LYS A 115 -13.16 12.88 -7.06
CA LYS A 115 -14.18 12.00 -7.61
C LYS A 115 -14.09 10.64 -6.92
N GLY A 116 -15.24 10.09 -6.56
CA GLY A 116 -15.32 8.80 -5.88
C GLY A 116 -15.04 8.91 -4.38
N ARG A 117 -14.28 7.96 -3.84
CA ARG A 117 -13.94 7.85 -2.41
C ARG A 117 -12.41 7.84 -2.27
N PRO A 118 -11.74 9.00 -2.16
CA PRO A 118 -10.29 9.09 -2.03
C PRO A 118 -9.81 8.59 -0.66
N LEU A 119 -8.50 8.29 -0.58
CA LEU A 119 -7.78 8.11 0.69
C LEU A 119 -7.24 9.48 1.14
N VAL A 120 -7.38 9.84 2.41
CA VAL A 120 -6.71 11.02 2.97
C VAL A 120 -5.38 10.61 3.58
N ASN A 121 -4.29 11.29 3.26
CA ASN A 121 -2.94 11.08 3.77
C ASN A 121 -2.42 12.43 4.32
N SER A 122 -2.37 12.69 5.64
CA SER A 122 -2.61 11.79 6.74
C SER A 122 -3.03 12.52 8.02
N VAL A 123 -3.37 11.76 9.04
CA VAL A 123 -3.51 12.25 10.41
C VAL A 123 -2.44 11.62 11.29
N THR A 124 -1.97 12.37 12.30
CA THR A 124 -1.07 11.89 13.37
C THR A 124 -1.82 11.71 14.68
N GLY A 125 -1.17 11.14 15.70
CA GLY A 125 -1.74 10.98 17.05
C GLY A 125 -1.78 12.26 17.89
N GLU A 126 -1.38 13.42 17.33
CA GLU A 126 -1.50 14.72 17.98
C GLU A 126 -2.97 15.11 18.12
N GLU A 127 -3.43 15.46 19.35
CA GLU A 127 -4.84 15.76 19.60
C GLU A 127 -5.37 16.89 18.72
N GLU A 128 -4.60 17.96 18.53
CA GLU A 128 -4.99 19.08 17.65
C GLU A 128 -5.25 18.62 16.22
N LYS A 129 -4.42 17.69 15.70
CA LYS A 129 -4.58 17.13 14.35
C LYS A 129 -5.80 16.21 14.25
N LEU A 130 -6.01 15.39 15.28
CA LEU A 130 -7.18 14.51 15.35
C LEU A 130 -8.47 15.31 15.37
N GLU A 131 -8.56 16.35 16.22
CA GLU A 131 -9.74 17.22 16.32
C GLU A 131 -9.99 18.04 15.05
N ALA A 132 -8.94 18.43 14.34
CA ALA A 132 -9.07 19.18 13.09
C ALA A 132 -9.50 18.30 11.90
N LEU A 133 -9.00 17.07 11.80
CA LEU A 133 -9.16 16.26 10.59
C LEU A 133 -10.25 15.19 10.69
N LEU A 134 -10.44 14.53 11.85
CA LEU A 134 -11.43 13.46 11.97
C LEU A 134 -12.88 13.91 11.65
N PRO A 135 -13.34 15.13 12.01
CA PRO A 135 -14.64 15.63 11.56
C PRO A 135 -14.77 15.72 10.04
N LEU A 136 -13.70 16.09 9.33
CA LEU A 136 -13.69 16.14 7.86
C LEU A 136 -13.76 14.71 7.28
N ILE A 137 -12.97 13.78 7.80
CA ILE A 137 -13.02 12.37 7.41
C ILE A 137 -14.43 11.82 7.55
N LYS A 138 -15.08 12.09 8.70
CA LYS A 138 -16.46 11.68 8.92
C LYS A 138 -17.45 12.36 7.96
N LYS A 139 -17.30 13.67 7.75
CA LYS A 139 -18.18 14.48 6.88
C LYS A 139 -18.19 13.96 5.43
N TYR A 140 -16.99 13.60 4.93
CA TYR A 140 -16.83 13.15 3.54
C TYR A 140 -16.92 11.62 3.39
N ASP A 141 -17.04 10.88 4.50
CA ASP A 141 -17.11 9.42 4.54
C ASP A 141 -15.97 8.74 3.78
N VAL A 142 -14.74 9.15 4.06
CA VAL A 142 -13.51 8.68 3.38
C VAL A 142 -12.56 7.99 4.36
N PRO A 143 -11.72 7.05 3.90
CA PRO A 143 -10.66 6.48 4.73
C PRO A 143 -9.49 7.45 4.91
N VAL A 144 -8.73 7.24 6.00
CA VAL A 144 -7.58 8.07 6.34
C VAL A 144 -6.37 7.22 6.73
N VAL A 145 -5.19 7.66 6.29
CA VAL A 145 -3.90 7.16 6.78
C VAL A 145 -3.63 7.72 8.17
N ALA A 146 -3.34 6.84 9.11
CA ALA A 146 -2.99 7.17 10.50
C ALA A 146 -1.50 6.91 10.72
N ILE A 147 -0.68 7.95 10.82
CA ILE A 147 0.75 7.82 11.08
C ILE A 147 0.99 7.61 12.57
N SER A 148 1.77 6.60 12.92
CA SER A 148 2.02 6.14 14.30
C SER A 148 3.02 7.02 15.06
N ASN A 149 2.82 8.37 15.03
CA ASN A 149 3.54 9.35 15.83
C ASN A 149 2.56 10.34 16.47
N ASP A 150 2.98 11.00 17.52
CA ASP A 150 2.20 11.98 18.28
C ASP A 150 3.06 13.20 18.71
N GLU A 151 2.59 13.95 19.72
CA GLU A 151 3.25 15.13 20.25
C GLU A 151 4.67 14.86 20.75
N THR A 152 4.98 13.62 21.09
CA THR A 152 6.33 13.20 21.53
C THR A 152 7.29 12.94 20.38
N GLY A 153 6.79 12.99 19.14
CA GLY A 153 7.53 12.74 17.91
C GLY A 153 7.51 11.27 17.48
N ILE A 154 8.50 10.89 16.66
CA ILE A 154 8.64 9.54 16.15
C ILE A 154 9.42 8.68 17.13
N SER A 155 8.77 7.68 17.73
CA SER A 155 9.44 6.74 18.65
C SER A 155 10.16 5.63 17.88
N GLU A 156 11.36 5.27 18.33
CA GLU A 156 12.06 4.07 17.84
C GLU A 156 11.45 2.77 18.40
N ASP A 157 10.71 2.86 19.51
CA ASP A 157 10.05 1.72 20.14
C ASP A 157 8.76 1.34 19.39
N PRO A 158 8.65 0.12 18.83
CA PRO A 158 7.46 -0.33 18.13
C PRO A 158 6.23 -0.47 19.03
N ASP A 159 6.41 -0.68 20.33
CA ASP A 159 5.29 -0.78 21.28
C ASP A 159 4.67 0.60 21.54
N VAL A 160 5.48 1.67 21.56
CA VAL A 160 4.99 3.07 21.60
C VAL A 160 4.23 3.40 20.32
N ARG A 161 4.80 3.08 19.15
CA ARG A 161 4.11 3.31 17.85
C ARG A 161 2.78 2.55 17.77
N PHE A 162 2.72 1.33 18.30
CA PHE A 162 1.46 0.58 18.41
C PHE A 162 0.44 1.29 19.30
N ALA A 163 0.88 1.80 20.44
CA ALA A 163 0.00 2.52 21.38
C ALA A 163 -0.58 3.80 20.73
N VAL A 164 0.25 4.54 19.97
CA VAL A 164 -0.21 5.71 19.21
C VAL A 164 -1.23 5.31 18.13
N ALA A 165 -0.96 4.26 17.37
CA ALA A 165 -1.90 3.75 16.37
C ALA A 165 -3.25 3.36 17.01
N LYS A 166 -3.21 2.69 18.16
CA LYS A 166 -4.41 2.33 18.95
C LYS A 166 -5.16 3.59 19.41
N LYS A 167 -4.46 4.59 19.94
CA LYS A 167 -5.04 5.89 20.30
C LYS A 167 -5.80 6.52 19.13
N ILE A 168 -5.19 6.56 17.94
CA ILE A 168 -5.83 7.15 16.76
C ILE A 168 -7.11 6.38 16.38
N VAL A 169 -7.07 5.05 16.40
CA VAL A 169 -8.25 4.19 16.12
C VAL A 169 -9.38 4.43 17.13
N GLU A 170 -9.04 4.53 18.42
CA GLU A 170 -10.01 4.82 19.49
C GLU A 170 -10.61 6.22 19.34
N ARG A 171 -9.78 7.24 19.08
CA ARG A 171 -10.25 8.61 18.83
C ARG A 171 -11.12 8.70 17.57
N ALA A 172 -10.77 7.98 16.50
CA ALA A 172 -11.60 7.92 15.30
C ALA A 172 -12.99 7.31 15.58
N ALA A 173 -13.06 6.32 16.46
CA ALA A 173 -14.33 5.72 16.88
C ALA A 173 -15.24 6.73 17.61
N ASP A 174 -14.69 7.69 18.39
CA ASP A 174 -15.47 8.77 19.01
C ASP A 174 -16.20 9.64 17.99
N PHE A 175 -15.63 9.79 16.78
CA PHE A 175 -16.27 10.48 15.66
C PHE A 175 -17.14 9.54 14.79
N GLY A 176 -17.28 8.26 15.17
CA GLY A 176 -18.05 7.25 14.43
C GLY A 176 -17.39 6.81 13.13
N ILE A 177 -16.05 6.92 13.05
CA ILE A 177 -15.23 6.36 11.97
C ILE A 177 -14.88 4.92 12.35
N LYS A 178 -15.05 4.00 11.41
CA LYS A 178 -14.84 2.57 11.70
C LYS A 178 -13.38 2.16 11.48
N PRO A 179 -12.88 1.12 12.17
CA PRO A 179 -11.50 0.66 12.01
C PRO A 179 -11.10 0.31 10.57
N HIS A 180 -12.05 -0.13 9.73
CA HIS A 180 -11.77 -0.43 8.35
C HIS A 180 -11.53 0.82 7.46
N ASP A 181 -11.83 2.00 7.96
CA ASP A 181 -11.53 3.28 7.31
C ASP A 181 -10.24 3.94 7.84
N ILE A 182 -9.55 3.25 8.75
CA ILE A 182 -8.23 3.66 9.23
C ILE A 182 -7.16 2.76 8.61
N VAL A 183 -6.23 3.37 7.88
CA VAL A 183 -5.07 2.70 7.29
C VAL A 183 -3.82 3.15 8.04
N VAL A 184 -3.24 2.28 8.86
CA VAL A 184 -2.13 2.68 9.74
C VAL A 184 -0.80 2.65 9.00
N ASP A 185 -0.03 3.75 9.08
CA ASP A 185 1.39 3.77 8.74
C ASP A 185 2.22 3.45 9.99
N PRO A 186 2.91 2.28 10.03
CA PRO A 186 3.73 1.87 11.16
C PRO A 186 5.05 2.63 11.28
N LEU A 187 5.34 3.59 10.39
CA LEU A 187 6.59 4.32 10.30
C LEU A 187 7.79 3.39 10.04
N VAL A 188 8.05 3.12 8.76
CA VAL A 188 9.22 2.35 8.34
C VAL A 188 10.48 3.19 8.52
N MET A 189 11.32 2.82 9.49
CA MET A 189 12.59 3.48 9.78
C MET A 189 13.69 2.96 8.86
N PRO A 190 14.70 3.81 8.51
CA PRO A 190 15.85 3.38 7.71
C PRO A 190 16.66 2.29 8.41
N ILE A 191 16.85 1.15 7.74
CA ILE A 191 17.65 0.02 8.29
C ILE A 191 19.11 0.40 8.52
N GLY A 192 19.63 1.37 7.75
CA GLY A 192 20.98 1.89 7.93
C GLY A 192 21.18 2.70 9.21
N ALA A 193 20.12 3.32 9.74
CA ALA A 193 20.13 4.04 11.01
C ALA A 193 19.73 3.12 12.17
N MET A 194 18.82 2.18 11.94
CA MET A 194 18.29 1.27 12.95
C MET A 194 18.35 -0.17 12.43
N GLY A 195 19.37 -0.94 12.77
CA GLY A 195 19.60 -2.30 12.25
C GLY A 195 18.47 -3.30 12.50
N THR A 196 17.52 -2.99 13.38
CA THR A 196 16.34 -3.82 13.70
C THR A 196 15.06 -3.35 13.01
N ALA A 197 15.09 -2.24 12.25
CA ALA A 197 13.89 -1.59 11.68
C ALA A 197 12.99 -2.55 10.91
N GLY A 198 13.55 -3.41 10.06
CA GLY A 198 12.75 -4.39 9.31
C GLY A 198 12.00 -5.35 10.22
N ARG A 199 12.67 -5.94 11.23
CA ARG A 199 12.04 -6.85 12.20
C ARG A 199 10.95 -6.17 13.03
N GLN A 200 11.17 -4.92 13.42
CA GLN A 200 10.19 -4.13 14.16
C GLN A 200 8.93 -3.89 13.32
N VAL A 201 9.09 -3.48 12.07
CA VAL A 201 7.96 -3.26 11.16
C VAL A 201 7.17 -4.54 10.93
N PHE A 202 7.83 -5.68 10.68
CA PHE A 202 7.14 -6.96 10.49
C PHE A 202 6.33 -7.37 11.72
N ARG A 203 6.86 -7.15 12.92
CA ARG A 203 6.14 -7.41 14.18
C ARG A 203 4.96 -6.45 14.34
N LEU A 204 5.18 -5.15 14.11
CA LEU A 204 4.16 -4.12 14.30
C LEU A 204 2.99 -4.31 13.32
N VAL A 205 3.26 -4.59 12.06
CA VAL A 205 2.24 -4.87 11.04
C VAL A 205 1.36 -6.06 11.44
N ARG A 206 1.95 -7.15 11.96
CA ARG A 206 1.17 -8.29 12.46
C ARG A 206 0.26 -7.89 13.61
N ARG A 207 0.76 -7.13 14.57
CA ARG A 207 -0.04 -6.64 15.70
C ARG A 207 -1.18 -5.73 15.27
N LEU A 208 -0.93 -4.80 14.35
CA LEU A 208 -1.95 -3.91 13.80
C LEU A 208 -3.09 -4.72 13.13
N ARG A 209 -2.72 -5.76 12.38
CA ARG A 209 -3.68 -6.67 11.77
C ARG A 209 -4.45 -7.50 12.81
N ASP A 210 -3.73 -8.15 13.73
CA ASP A 210 -4.29 -9.18 14.59
C ASP A 210 -5.02 -8.59 15.82
N GLU A 211 -4.54 -7.46 16.37
CA GLU A 211 -5.08 -6.84 17.58
C GLU A 211 -6.06 -5.68 17.28
N LEU A 212 -5.82 -4.89 16.21
CA LEU A 212 -6.68 -3.75 15.85
C LEU A 212 -7.55 -4.03 14.62
N GLY A 213 -7.21 -5.02 13.80
CA GLY A 213 -7.97 -5.36 12.60
C GLY A 213 -7.95 -4.25 11.52
N VAL A 214 -6.92 -3.40 11.51
CA VAL A 214 -6.78 -2.28 10.57
C VAL A 214 -5.89 -2.64 9.39
N ASN A 215 -6.14 -2.03 8.24
CA ASN A 215 -5.23 -2.08 7.09
C ASN A 215 -4.00 -1.22 7.35
N THR A 216 -2.93 -1.46 6.58
CA THR A 216 -1.65 -0.77 6.76
C THR A 216 -1.06 -0.30 5.44
N THR A 217 -0.32 0.81 5.50
CA THR A 217 0.48 1.36 4.41
C THR A 217 1.85 1.77 4.91
N CYS A 218 2.78 2.11 4.04
CA CYS A 218 4.05 2.74 4.41
C CYS A 218 4.72 3.41 3.20
N GLY A 219 5.60 4.36 3.47
CA GLY A 219 6.61 4.78 2.48
C GLY A 219 7.65 3.67 2.32
N LEU A 220 7.50 2.83 1.28
CA LEU A 220 8.29 1.60 1.10
C LEU A 220 9.79 1.85 1.08
N SER A 221 10.22 2.89 0.35
CA SER A 221 11.62 3.22 0.13
C SER A 221 12.35 3.71 1.38
N ASN A 222 11.65 4.00 2.47
CA ASN A 222 12.23 4.44 3.72
C ASN A 222 13.16 3.38 4.32
N ILE A 223 12.81 2.09 4.19
CA ILE A 223 13.63 0.98 4.73
C ILE A 223 15.09 1.03 4.28
N SER A 224 15.34 1.45 3.04
CA SER A 224 16.66 1.45 2.42
C SER A 224 17.31 2.84 2.36
N PHE A 225 16.69 3.86 2.97
CA PHE A 225 17.18 5.25 2.87
C PHE A 225 18.63 5.36 3.32
N GLY A 226 19.44 6.10 2.53
CA GLY A 226 20.86 6.30 2.78
C GLY A 226 21.79 5.15 2.37
N LEU A 227 21.26 3.99 1.96
CA LEU A 227 22.09 2.84 1.59
C LEU A 227 22.36 2.79 0.07
N PRO A 228 23.51 2.23 -0.35
CA PRO A 228 23.76 1.95 -1.76
C PRO A 228 22.86 0.79 -2.25
N HIS A 229 22.64 0.72 -3.57
CA HIS A 229 21.86 -0.35 -4.21
C HIS A 229 20.47 -0.60 -3.61
N ARG A 230 19.77 0.48 -3.26
CA ARG A 230 18.49 0.52 -2.52
C ARG A 230 17.42 -0.40 -3.08
N HIS A 231 17.33 -0.52 -4.41
CA HIS A 231 16.25 -1.28 -5.06
C HIS A 231 16.31 -2.77 -4.74
N GLY A 232 17.50 -3.34 -4.49
CA GLY A 232 17.63 -4.73 -4.04
C GLY A 232 17.05 -4.94 -2.64
N ILE A 233 17.27 -3.98 -1.72
CA ILE A 233 16.71 -4.03 -0.36
C ILE A 233 15.19 -3.85 -0.41
N ASN A 234 14.69 -2.87 -1.19
CA ASN A 234 13.26 -2.65 -1.37
C ASN A 234 12.57 -3.91 -1.93
N ALA A 235 13.16 -4.50 -2.97
CA ALA A 235 12.62 -5.71 -3.59
C ALA A 235 12.54 -6.89 -2.61
N ALA A 236 13.52 -7.05 -1.73
CA ALA A 236 13.50 -8.08 -0.69
C ALA A 236 12.49 -7.75 0.43
N PHE A 237 12.36 -6.48 0.80
CA PHE A 237 11.45 -6.02 1.85
C PHE A 237 9.97 -6.24 1.48
N ILE A 238 9.59 -6.01 0.21
CA ILE A 238 8.22 -6.13 -0.27
C ILE A 238 7.57 -7.46 0.10
N PRO A 239 8.07 -8.65 -0.32
CA PRO A 239 7.40 -9.91 0.00
C PRO A 239 7.40 -10.19 1.50
N MET A 240 8.42 -9.74 2.25
CA MET A 240 8.49 -9.95 3.69
C MET A 240 7.43 -9.14 4.44
N VAL A 241 7.20 -7.88 4.05
CA VAL A 241 6.21 -7.03 4.72
C VAL A 241 4.78 -7.40 4.32
N ILE A 242 4.55 -7.80 3.06
CA ILE A 242 3.26 -8.33 2.59
C ILE A 242 2.92 -9.60 3.36
N ALA A 243 3.84 -10.56 3.47
CA ALA A 243 3.65 -11.79 4.26
C ALA A 243 3.42 -11.52 5.75
N SER A 244 3.85 -10.35 6.25
CA SER A 244 3.56 -9.91 7.62
C SER A 244 2.15 -9.33 7.78
N GLY A 245 1.44 -9.03 6.69
CA GLY A 245 0.07 -8.51 6.69
C GLY A 245 -0.07 -7.07 6.23
N MET A 246 0.97 -6.46 5.64
CA MET A 246 0.85 -5.13 5.01
C MET A 246 -0.06 -5.22 3.79
N THR A 247 -1.01 -4.27 3.67
CA THR A 247 -2.04 -4.30 2.62
C THR A 247 -1.79 -3.30 1.50
N SER A 248 -0.96 -2.28 1.74
CA SER A 248 -0.58 -1.28 0.73
C SER A 248 0.78 -0.68 1.00
N ALA A 249 1.36 0.01 0.03
CA ALA A 249 2.51 0.87 0.22
C ALA A 249 2.56 2.01 -0.80
N ILE A 250 3.07 3.15 -0.35
CA ILE A 250 3.44 4.29 -1.17
C ILE A 250 4.82 4.00 -1.73
N MET A 251 4.90 3.79 -3.05
CA MET A 251 6.12 3.33 -3.71
C MET A 251 6.20 3.78 -5.17
N ASN A 252 7.35 3.62 -5.79
CA ASN A 252 7.52 3.92 -7.21
C ASN A 252 7.20 2.69 -8.09
N PRO A 253 6.03 2.62 -8.73
CA PRO A 253 5.67 1.48 -9.57
C PRO A 253 6.49 1.39 -10.87
N CYS A 254 7.17 2.49 -11.26
CA CYS A 254 8.06 2.48 -12.43
C CYS A 254 9.41 1.77 -12.17
N ARG A 255 9.48 0.94 -11.12
CA ARG A 255 10.61 0.07 -10.80
C ARG A 255 10.25 -1.39 -11.07
N PRO A 256 10.62 -1.95 -12.23
CA PRO A 256 10.16 -3.29 -12.63
C PRO A 256 10.48 -4.38 -11.60
N GLN A 257 11.68 -4.35 -11.02
CA GLN A 257 12.10 -5.32 -10.01
C GLN A 257 11.21 -5.29 -8.75
N GLU A 258 10.84 -4.11 -8.28
CA GLU A 258 9.97 -3.96 -7.11
C GLU A 258 8.54 -4.41 -7.42
N MET A 259 8.03 -4.06 -8.60
CA MET A 259 6.69 -4.49 -9.05
C MET A 259 6.61 -6.00 -9.31
N GLU A 260 7.68 -6.63 -9.78
CA GLU A 260 7.77 -8.08 -9.88
C GLU A 260 7.62 -8.74 -8.51
N MET A 261 8.28 -8.20 -7.49
CA MET A 261 8.17 -8.73 -6.12
C MET A 261 6.76 -8.56 -5.54
N VAL A 262 6.07 -7.47 -5.83
CA VAL A 262 4.65 -7.31 -5.47
C VAL A 262 3.79 -8.41 -6.10
N ARG A 263 3.94 -8.64 -7.40
CA ARG A 263 3.16 -9.66 -8.12
C ARG A 263 3.47 -11.06 -7.62
N ALA A 264 4.75 -11.38 -7.41
CA ALA A 264 5.17 -12.66 -6.85
C ALA A 264 4.62 -12.88 -5.43
N ALA A 265 4.63 -11.85 -4.59
CA ALA A 265 4.07 -11.92 -3.25
C ALA A 265 2.55 -12.15 -3.28
N ASN A 266 1.80 -11.52 -4.20
CA ASN A 266 0.37 -11.78 -4.37
C ASN A 266 0.08 -13.25 -4.72
N VAL A 267 0.89 -13.85 -5.62
CA VAL A 267 0.79 -15.29 -5.93
C VAL A 267 1.02 -16.15 -4.69
N LEU A 268 2.13 -15.87 -3.96
CA LEU A 268 2.53 -16.68 -2.80
C LEU A 268 1.58 -16.53 -1.60
N ASN A 269 0.92 -15.39 -1.46
CA ASN A 269 -0.09 -15.14 -0.42
C ASN A 269 -1.53 -15.51 -0.87
N ALA A 270 -1.68 -16.15 -2.03
CA ALA A 270 -2.97 -16.58 -2.59
C ALA A 270 -3.97 -15.42 -2.82
N THR A 271 -3.48 -14.19 -3.02
CA THR A 271 -4.30 -13.03 -3.37
C THR A 271 -4.37 -12.78 -4.88
N ASP A 272 -3.58 -13.51 -5.68
CA ASP A 272 -3.73 -13.61 -7.15
C ASP A 272 -4.37 -14.96 -7.49
N ALA A 273 -5.69 -14.94 -7.65
CA ALA A 273 -6.49 -16.16 -7.88
C ALA A 273 -6.02 -16.91 -9.14
N ASN A 274 -5.68 -18.19 -8.99
CA ASN A 274 -5.17 -19.05 -10.06
C ASN A 274 -3.92 -18.48 -10.77
N CYS A 275 -3.15 -17.62 -10.13
CA CYS A 275 -1.99 -16.93 -10.70
C CYS A 275 -2.33 -16.13 -11.97
N ALA A 276 -3.58 -15.66 -12.10
CA ALA A 276 -4.09 -15.12 -13.37
C ALA A 276 -3.34 -13.87 -13.80
N ASN A 277 -3.10 -12.93 -12.88
CA ASN A 277 -2.37 -11.69 -13.19
C ASN A 277 -0.89 -11.95 -13.48
N TRP A 278 -0.28 -12.90 -12.74
CA TRP A 278 1.10 -13.33 -12.99
C TRP A 278 1.25 -13.91 -14.39
N ILE A 279 0.40 -14.89 -14.73
CA ILE A 279 0.42 -15.54 -16.05
C ILE A 279 0.17 -14.51 -17.16
N MET A 280 -0.81 -13.64 -17.01
CA MET A 280 -1.12 -12.60 -17.99
C MET A 280 0.07 -11.66 -18.21
N THR A 281 0.77 -11.27 -17.14
CA THR A 281 1.89 -10.32 -17.19
C THR A 281 3.14 -10.94 -17.82
N TYR A 282 3.41 -12.23 -17.57
CA TYR A 282 4.70 -12.85 -17.90
C TYR A 282 4.62 -13.97 -18.95
N ARG A 283 3.45 -14.23 -19.53
CA ARG A 283 3.26 -15.28 -20.54
C ARG A 283 4.26 -15.20 -21.68
N ASP A 284 4.49 -14.02 -22.20
CA ASP A 284 5.35 -13.80 -23.38
C ASP A 284 6.84 -13.75 -23.02
N HIS A 285 7.17 -13.82 -21.72
CA HIS A 285 8.54 -13.84 -21.21
C HIS A 285 9.05 -15.27 -20.94
N ALA A 286 8.20 -16.29 -21.08
CA ALA A 286 8.62 -17.68 -20.93
C ALA A 286 9.55 -18.08 -22.09
N PRO A 287 10.77 -18.59 -21.83
CA PRO A 287 11.61 -19.11 -22.89
C PRO A 287 10.87 -20.28 -23.59
N ALA A 288 10.92 -20.32 -24.93
CA ALA A 288 10.23 -21.32 -25.76
C ALA A 288 10.56 -22.79 -25.38
N ALA A 289 11.64 -23.02 -24.62
CA ALA A 289 12.07 -24.34 -24.15
C ALA A 289 11.30 -24.85 -22.90
N ALA A 290 10.51 -24.04 -22.22
CA ALA A 290 9.77 -24.48 -21.04
C ALA A 290 8.43 -25.17 -21.34
N ALA A 291 7.98 -25.15 -22.61
CA ALA A 291 6.72 -25.76 -23.01
C ALA A 291 6.79 -27.30 -23.15
N GLU A 292 7.98 -27.91 -23.19
CA GLU A 292 8.13 -29.36 -23.40
C GLU A 292 8.28 -30.20 -22.12
N THR A 293 8.38 -29.62 -20.94
CA THR A 293 8.64 -30.37 -19.69
C THR A 293 7.49 -30.39 -18.68
N ALA A 294 6.31 -29.92 -19.03
CA ALA A 294 5.12 -30.12 -18.21
C ALA A 294 4.50 -31.49 -18.45
N ALA A 295 5.21 -32.55 -18.07
CA ALA A 295 4.58 -33.86 -17.91
C ALA A 295 3.59 -33.79 -16.74
N PRO A 296 2.37 -34.30 -16.84
CA PRO A 296 1.42 -34.31 -15.75
C PRO A 296 1.96 -35.19 -14.62
N SER A 297 2.17 -34.61 -13.44
CA SER A 297 2.49 -35.34 -12.22
C SER A 297 1.36 -36.33 -11.93
N ALA A 298 1.63 -37.61 -12.15
CA ALA A 298 0.77 -38.72 -11.74
C ALA A 298 0.82 -38.84 -10.22
N MET A 299 0.07 -38.05 -9.51
CA MET A 299 -0.32 -38.29 -8.12
C MET A 299 -1.81 -38.57 -8.07
N ALA A 300 -2.17 -39.79 -8.44
CA ALA A 300 -3.46 -40.37 -8.02
C ALA A 300 -3.39 -41.90 -8.13
N ALA A 301 -3.86 -42.55 -7.07
CA ALA A 301 -4.22 -43.96 -6.97
C ALA A 301 -3.21 -44.87 -6.28
N SER A 302 -3.26 -44.89 -4.96
CA SER A 302 -3.21 -46.14 -4.21
C SER A 302 -4.26 -46.13 -3.11
N ALA A 303 -5.49 -46.41 -3.51
CA ALA A 303 -6.57 -46.74 -2.57
C ALA A 303 -7.18 -48.04 -2.99
N GLY A 304 -7.01 -49.06 -2.16
CA GLY A 304 -7.99 -50.14 -1.99
C GLY A 304 -7.88 -51.36 -2.85
N GLY A 305 -7.45 -52.44 -2.27
CA GLY A 305 -7.58 -53.77 -2.84
C GLY A 305 -7.25 -54.90 -1.85
N ARG A 306 -7.96 -54.94 -0.69
CA ARG A 306 -8.04 -56.19 0.09
C ARG A 306 -8.81 -57.22 -0.74
N ARG A 307 -8.18 -58.36 -1.09
CA ARG A 307 -8.89 -59.60 -1.34
C ARG A 307 -8.30 -60.75 -0.52
N ARG A 308 -9.17 -61.36 0.27
CA ARG A 308 -9.05 -62.59 1.02
C ARG A 308 -9.05 -63.81 0.07
N GLY A 309 -8.46 -64.86 0.55
CA GLY A 309 -8.66 -66.27 0.13
C GLY A 309 -7.37 -66.83 -0.46
N GLY A 310 -6.89 -67.92 -0.10
CA GLY A 310 -7.39 -69.12 0.56
C GLY A 310 -6.26 -70.11 0.73
N ARG A 311 -6.31 -70.77 1.80
CA ARG A 311 -5.82 -72.01 2.28
C ARG A 311 -5.41 -73.06 1.21
N ALA A 312 -4.22 -73.66 1.33
CA ALA A 312 -4.04 -75.09 1.20
C ALA A 312 -2.67 -75.50 1.76
N ALA A 313 -2.73 -76.57 2.50
CA ALA A 313 -1.67 -77.25 3.21
C ALA A 313 -0.89 -78.20 2.29
N ARG A 314 0.35 -78.55 2.65
CA ARG A 314 0.94 -79.92 2.87
C ARG A 314 2.45 -79.79 2.90
N MET A 315 3.03 -80.17 4.02
CA MET A 315 3.73 -81.42 4.36
C MET A 315 5.01 -81.65 3.54
N GLY A 316 6.06 -81.87 4.28
CA GLY A 316 7.09 -82.91 3.99
C GLY A 316 8.51 -82.45 4.13
N GLY A 317 9.19 -82.97 5.13
CA GLY A 317 10.62 -83.04 5.24
C GLY A 317 11.21 -82.41 6.49
#